data_31d110e6d6be7529de0c34150ff54af6
#
_entry.id   31d110e6d6be7529de0c34150ff54af6
#
_cell.length_a   1.000
_cell.length_b   1.000
_cell.length_c   1.000
_cell.angle_alpha   90.00
_cell.angle_beta   90.00
_cell.angle_gamma   90.00
#
_symmetry.space_group_name_H-M   'P 1'
#
loop_
_entity.id
_entity.type
_entity.pdbx_description
1 polymer ?
#
loop_
_entity_poly.entity_id
_entity_poly.type
_entity_poly.pdbx_seq_one_letter_code
_entity_poly.pdbx_strand_id
1 'polypeptide(L)'
;MKVSRKIRLMICCGLAIFTLAACGTNQNQSTEKQNSSTTKVISSGKESYKGTYSNLNSKESSEEVRKALAAHLDKDSVDAFFNLVNDYNATVGSVGLTGDFSTFTKTNYDVEKISNLWTPKKGDFVGTNCRINSYCLLKNSIEIPKLEKDDSLLFVDNDAIDKGKVFGAEDKDAFDILFSRVKTEATTDVKVHAAKMEQFLSQFKFNENARMLSVVVHDDLDGQSLFIGHVGILVQSEDGYLFVEKLTFEEPYQAIKFATKEDCYKYLDTKYENYTGEGLAKPFIMDNDKWVQF
;
A
#
# COMPACT_ATOMS: atom_id res chain seq x y z
N MET A 1 18.05 -35.71 -9.82
CA MET A 1 17.20 -34.78 -9.08
C MET A 1 17.10 -33.48 -9.87
N LYS A 2 15.95 -33.22 -10.51
CA LYS A 2 15.73 -31.99 -11.31
C LYS A 2 15.12 -30.95 -10.39
N VAL A 3 15.88 -29.90 -10.06
CA VAL A 3 15.37 -28.75 -9.37
C VAL A 3 14.60 -27.90 -10.38
N SER A 4 13.31 -27.77 -10.16
CA SER A 4 12.38 -27.04 -10.98
C SER A 4 12.68 -25.52 -10.91
N ARG A 5 12.91 -24.92 -12.09
CA ARG A 5 12.94 -23.48 -12.32
C ARG A 5 11.51 -22.93 -12.22
N LYS A 6 11.10 -22.45 -11.07
CA LYS A 6 9.95 -21.54 -10.95
C LYS A 6 10.10 -20.67 -9.70
N ILE A 7 11.11 -19.79 -9.70
CA ILE A 7 11.08 -18.62 -8.85
C ILE A 7 10.93 -17.42 -9.79
N ARG A 8 9.70 -17.10 -10.15
CA ARG A 8 9.37 -15.75 -10.63
C ARG A 8 8.84 -14.98 -9.43
N LEU A 9 9.75 -14.25 -8.85
CA LEU A 9 9.51 -13.33 -7.75
C LEU A 9 8.53 -12.26 -8.23
N MET A 10 7.27 -12.35 -7.81
CA MET A 10 6.34 -11.22 -7.90
C MET A 10 6.51 -10.36 -6.66
N ILE A 11 7.40 -9.38 -6.75
CA ILE A 11 7.39 -8.24 -5.85
C ILE A 11 6.29 -7.32 -6.35
N CYS A 12 5.07 -7.52 -5.88
CA CYS A 12 3.96 -6.59 -6.10
C CYS A 12 4.11 -5.41 -5.13
N CYS A 13 5.09 -4.57 -5.40
CA CYS A 13 5.19 -3.18 -4.97
C CYS A 13 6.44 -2.59 -5.62
N GLY A 14 6.26 -1.95 -6.79
CA GLY A 14 7.31 -1.23 -7.49
C GLY A 14 8.00 -2.03 -8.60
N LEU A 15 7.40 -2.08 -9.79
CA LEU A 15 8.07 -2.54 -11.00
C LEU A 15 9.05 -1.46 -11.47
N ALA A 16 10.32 -1.60 -11.11
CA ALA A 16 11.41 -0.96 -11.85
C ALA A 16 11.84 -1.92 -12.96
N ILE A 17 11.52 -1.58 -14.20
CA ILE A 17 11.97 -2.32 -15.38
C ILE A 17 13.45 -2.00 -15.62
N PHE A 18 14.34 -2.93 -15.31
CA PHE A 18 15.74 -2.85 -15.72
C PHE A 18 15.88 -3.26 -17.18
N THR A 19 16.12 -2.30 -18.07
CA THR A 19 16.65 -2.56 -19.41
C THR A 19 18.18 -2.57 -19.35
N LEU A 20 18.77 -3.72 -19.45
CA LEU A 20 20.21 -3.90 -19.69
C LEU A 20 20.54 -3.47 -21.11
N ALA A 21 21.18 -2.32 -21.26
CA ALA A 21 21.80 -1.93 -22.51
C ALA A 21 23.22 -2.53 -22.60
N ALA A 22 23.42 -3.49 -23.49
CA ALA A 22 24.74 -3.98 -23.85
C ALA A 22 25.37 -3.01 -24.86
N CYS A 23 26.56 -2.50 -24.54
CA CYS A 23 27.41 -1.75 -25.47
C CYS A 23 27.96 -2.64 -26.58
N GLY A 24 27.76 -2.22 -27.82
CA GLY A 24 28.48 -2.74 -28.98
C GLY A 24 28.64 -1.61 -30.01
N THR A 25 29.88 -1.16 -30.20
CA THR A 25 30.32 -0.19 -31.18
C THR A 25 30.18 -0.74 -32.60
N ASN A 26 29.65 0.03 -33.58
CA ASN A 26 30.33 0.48 -34.78
C ASN A 26 29.47 1.39 -35.68
N GLN A 27 30.18 2.33 -36.28
CA GLN A 27 29.73 3.35 -37.22
C GLN A 27 29.08 2.78 -38.49
N ASN A 28 28.03 3.44 -39.00
CA ASN A 28 28.05 4.10 -40.33
C ASN A 28 26.77 4.93 -40.58
N GLN A 29 27.00 6.08 -41.20
CA GLN A 29 26.00 7.06 -41.62
C GLN A 29 25.07 6.50 -42.71
N SER A 30 23.80 6.84 -42.61
CA SER A 30 23.00 7.33 -43.78
C SER A 30 21.68 7.95 -43.25
N THR A 31 21.43 9.12 -43.76
CA THR A 31 20.26 9.98 -43.63
C THR A 31 19.00 9.32 -44.16
N GLU A 32 17.90 9.31 -43.36
CA GLU A 32 16.55 9.51 -43.91
C GLU A 32 15.50 9.83 -42.83
N LYS A 33 14.88 10.96 -43.04
CA LYS A 33 13.55 11.48 -42.71
C LYS A 33 12.80 11.00 -41.45
N GLN A 34 12.63 12.01 -40.60
CA GLN A 34 11.58 12.11 -39.56
C GLN A 34 10.21 11.67 -40.10
N ASN A 35 9.59 10.73 -39.34
CA ASN A 35 8.16 10.62 -39.25
C ASN A 35 7.79 10.67 -37.76
N SER A 36 7.33 11.84 -37.35
CA SER A 36 6.83 12.04 -35.97
C SER A 36 5.47 11.35 -35.85
N SER A 37 5.42 10.18 -35.29
CA SER A 37 4.17 9.65 -34.76
C SER A 37 3.93 10.21 -33.37
N THR A 38 3.14 11.24 -33.29
CA THR A 38 2.60 11.81 -32.09
C THR A 38 1.71 10.75 -31.41
N THR A 39 2.24 10.05 -30.43
CA THR A 39 1.42 9.22 -29.55
C THR A 39 0.54 10.15 -28.72
N LYS A 40 -0.72 10.26 -29.13
CA LYS A 40 -1.75 10.93 -28.34
C LYS A 40 -1.86 10.21 -27.01
N VAL A 41 -1.34 10.81 -25.94
CA VAL A 41 -1.69 10.45 -24.57
C VAL A 41 -3.16 10.80 -24.42
N ILE A 42 -4.02 9.79 -24.47
CA ILE A 42 -5.42 9.93 -24.10
C ILE A 42 -5.44 10.06 -22.58
N SER A 43 -5.52 11.29 -22.08
CA SER A 43 -5.87 11.53 -20.69
C SER A 43 -7.33 11.09 -20.54
N SER A 44 -7.58 9.95 -19.94
CA SER A 44 -8.91 9.58 -19.48
C SER A 44 -9.29 10.61 -18.41
N GLY A 45 -10.35 11.38 -18.67
CA GLY A 45 -10.84 12.40 -17.75
C GLY A 45 -11.58 11.77 -16.57
N LYS A 46 -10.86 11.07 -15.70
CA LYS A 46 -11.35 10.75 -14.35
C LYS A 46 -11.27 12.01 -13.50
N GLU A 47 -12.34 12.34 -12.79
CA GLU A 47 -12.38 13.46 -11.86
C GLU A 47 -11.19 13.37 -10.89
N SER A 48 -10.40 14.44 -10.85
CA SER A 48 -9.26 14.50 -9.93
C SER A 48 -9.79 14.67 -8.50
N TYR A 49 -9.41 13.75 -7.61
CA TYR A 49 -9.58 13.95 -6.16
C TYR A 49 -8.77 15.16 -5.71
N LYS A 50 -9.29 15.88 -4.71
CA LYS A 50 -8.63 17.04 -4.12
C LYS A 50 -8.19 16.71 -2.70
N GLY A 51 -6.97 17.08 -2.36
CA GLY A 51 -6.47 16.88 -1.00
C GLY A 51 -5.15 17.60 -0.78
N THR A 52 -4.71 17.59 0.45
CA THR A 52 -3.35 17.98 0.82
C THR A 52 -2.66 16.80 1.47
N TYR A 53 -1.35 16.69 1.31
CA TYR A 53 -0.58 15.57 1.83
C TYR A 53 0.69 16.00 2.56
N SER A 54 1.18 15.14 3.43
CA SER A 54 2.46 15.24 4.11
C SER A 54 3.10 13.86 4.23
N ASN A 55 4.42 13.79 4.21
CA ASN A 55 5.17 12.58 4.60
C ASN A 55 5.55 12.55 6.09
N LEU A 56 4.89 13.36 6.90
CA LEU A 56 5.11 13.43 8.35
C LEU A 56 6.55 13.76 8.72
N ASN A 57 7.21 14.59 7.92
CA ASN A 57 8.62 14.96 8.11
C ASN A 57 8.78 16.36 8.74
N SER A 58 7.70 16.92 9.30
CA SER A 58 7.74 18.09 10.17
C SER A 58 7.10 17.76 11.52
N LYS A 59 7.43 18.54 12.53
CA LYS A 59 6.83 18.41 13.85
C LYS A 59 5.34 18.72 13.79
N GLU A 60 4.98 19.77 13.07
CA GLU A 60 3.63 20.30 12.94
C GLU A 60 2.69 19.26 12.31
N SER A 61 3.06 18.69 11.17
CA SER A 61 2.24 17.67 10.51
C SER A 61 2.16 16.37 11.33
N SER A 62 3.26 15.97 11.98
CA SER A 62 3.28 14.78 12.84
C SER A 62 2.38 14.94 14.07
N GLU A 63 2.41 16.10 14.75
CA GLU A 63 1.56 16.37 15.90
C GLU A 63 0.08 16.45 15.52
N GLU A 64 -0.24 17.08 14.39
CA GLU A 64 -1.59 17.15 13.86
C GLU A 64 -2.16 15.76 13.57
N VAL A 65 -1.43 14.95 12.83
CA VAL A 65 -1.84 13.58 12.49
C VAL A 65 -1.93 12.69 13.73
N ARG A 66 -0.97 12.82 14.66
CA ARG A 66 -1.01 12.11 15.95
C ARG A 66 -2.28 12.45 16.73
N LYS A 67 -2.63 13.72 16.83
CA LYS A 67 -3.85 14.18 17.51
C LYS A 67 -5.11 13.60 16.87
N ALA A 68 -5.20 13.64 15.54
CA ALA A 68 -6.35 13.08 14.81
C ALA A 68 -6.48 11.55 15.01
N LEU A 69 -5.39 10.80 14.91
CA LEU A 69 -5.41 9.36 15.14
C LEU A 69 -5.75 9.00 16.59
N ALA A 70 -5.16 9.69 17.58
CA ALA A 70 -5.38 9.41 19.01
C ALA A 70 -6.80 9.77 19.49
N ALA A 71 -7.58 10.52 18.70
CA ALA A 71 -8.99 10.76 18.98
C ALA A 71 -9.87 9.51 18.73
N HIS A 72 -9.38 8.55 17.94
CA HIS A 72 -10.15 7.40 17.47
C HIS A 72 -9.47 6.05 17.73
N LEU A 73 -8.19 6.04 18.02
CA LEU A 73 -7.36 4.85 18.18
C LEU A 73 -6.67 4.83 19.55
N ASP A 74 -6.28 3.66 19.97
CA ASP A 74 -5.50 3.44 21.19
C ASP A 74 -4.17 4.20 21.12
N LYS A 75 -3.81 4.84 22.24
CA LYS A 75 -2.62 5.70 22.31
C LYS A 75 -1.33 4.93 22.05
N ASP A 76 -1.19 3.72 22.60
CA ASP A 76 0.04 2.93 22.46
C ASP A 76 0.22 2.47 21.00
N SER A 77 -0.88 2.15 20.29
CA SER A 77 -0.89 1.87 18.86
C SER A 77 -0.43 3.08 18.02
N VAL A 78 -0.93 4.27 18.35
CA VAL A 78 -0.54 5.52 17.68
C VAL A 78 0.94 5.84 17.97
N ASP A 79 1.39 5.66 19.20
CA ASP A 79 2.79 5.89 19.58
C ASP A 79 3.73 4.89 18.86
N ALA A 80 3.36 3.62 18.78
CA ALA A 80 4.11 2.60 18.04
C ALA A 80 4.20 2.93 16.54
N PHE A 81 3.10 3.35 15.92
CA PHE A 81 3.09 3.81 14.53
C PHE A 81 4.05 4.99 14.30
N PHE A 82 4.01 6.01 15.16
CA PHE A 82 4.91 7.16 15.02
C PHE A 82 6.36 6.84 15.33
N ASN A 83 6.66 5.82 16.11
CA ASN A 83 8.03 5.32 16.26
C ASN A 83 8.56 4.77 14.92
N LEU A 84 7.74 4.04 14.17
CA LEU A 84 8.09 3.55 12.83
C LEU A 84 8.23 4.70 11.82
N VAL A 85 7.33 5.70 11.85
CA VAL A 85 7.44 6.93 11.02
C VAL A 85 8.76 7.66 11.29
N ASN A 86 9.05 7.91 12.57
CA ASN A 86 10.24 8.65 12.96
C ASN A 86 11.53 7.90 12.59
N ASP A 87 11.55 6.57 12.79
CA ASP A 87 12.70 5.74 12.41
C ASP A 87 12.93 5.76 10.90
N TYR A 88 11.86 5.66 10.10
CA TYR A 88 11.95 5.77 8.65
C TYR A 88 12.48 7.14 8.23
N ASN A 89 11.83 8.22 8.67
CA ASN A 89 12.19 9.59 8.29
C ASN A 89 13.62 9.95 8.73
N ALA A 90 14.05 9.54 9.93
CA ALA A 90 15.43 9.72 10.39
C ALA A 90 16.45 8.89 9.57
N THR A 91 16.02 7.75 9.02
CA THR A 91 16.89 6.89 8.22
C THR A 91 17.12 7.44 6.82
N VAL A 92 16.03 7.86 6.13
CA VAL A 92 16.09 8.36 4.75
C VAL A 92 16.34 9.88 4.67
N GLY A 93 16.25 10.58 5.80
CA GLY A 93 16.42 12.03 5.86
C GLY A 93 15.32 12.77 5.12
N SER A 94 15.67 13.91 4.50
CA SER A 94 14.71 14.74 3.76
C SER A 94 14.58 14.37 2.28
N VAL A 95 15.03 13.18 1.88
CA VAL A 95 15.03 12.78 0.46
C VAL A 95 13.62 12.61 -0.07
N GLY A 96 13.16 13.62 -0.81
CA GLY A 96 11.84 13.62 -1.44
C GLY A 96 10.67 13.67 -0.46
N LEU A 97 10.91 13.94 0.85
CA LEU A 97 9.86 14.00 1.85
C LEU A 97 9.28 15.42 1.96
N THR A 98 7.95 15.50 1.91
CA THR A 98 7.19 16.71 2.20
C THR A 98 6.91 16.78 3.70
N GLY A 99 7.34 17.88 4.35
CA GLY A 99 7.17 18.08 5.79
C GLY A 99 5.73 18.47 6.13
N ASP A 100 5.36 19.71 5.83
CA ASP A 100 4.02 20.24 6.10
C ASP A 100 3.01 19.79 5.04
N PHE A 101 1.71 19.90 5.36
CA PHE A 101 0.67 19.62 4.40
C PHE A 101 0.73 20.59 3.21
N SER A 102 0.84 20.03 2.02
CA SER A 102 0.85 20.75 0.74
C SER A 102 -0.16 20.15 -0.23
N THR A 103 -0.52 20.90 -1.28
CA THR A 103 -1.44 20.41 -2.31
C THR A 103 -0.98 19.04 -2.82
N PHE A 104 -1.91 18.10 -2.87
CA PHE A 104 -1.61 16.75 -3.34
C PHE A 104 -1.23 16.80 -4.83
N THR A 105 -0.07 16.27 -5.13
CA THR A 105 0.43 16.06 -6.49
C THR A 105 0.86 14.63 -6.65
N LYS A 106 0.93 14.13 -7.88
CA LYS A 106 1.50 12.80 -8.13
C LYS A 106 2.94 12.79 -7.61
N THR A 107 3.18 12.04 -6.55
CA THR A 107 4.51 11.88 -5.96
C THR A 107 5.30 10.83 -6.74
N ASN A 108 6.57 11.08 -6.93
CA ASN A 108 7.52 10.13 -7.50
C ASN A 108 8.76 10.11 -6.60
N TYR A 109 8.87 9.05 -5.79
CA TYR A 109 9.97 8.90 -4.85
C TYR A 109 11.15 8.21 -5.53
N ASP A 110 12.36 8.69 -5.23
CA ASP A 110 13.61 8.08 -5.69
C ASP A 110 13.94 6.86 -4.81
N VAL A 111 13.33 5.71 -5.15
CA VAL A 111 13.45 4.47 -4.40
C VAL A 111 14.90 3.99 -4.32
N GLU A 112 15.69 4.18 -5.38
CA GLU A 112 17.11 3.81 -5.39
C GLU A 112 17.89 4.63 -4.35
N LYS A 113 17.67 5.93 -4.30
CA LYS A 113 18.30 6.80 -3.33
C LYS A 113 17.85 6.50 -1.90
N ILE A 114 16.58 6.20 -1.69
CA ILE A 114 16.05 5.76 -0.40
C ILE A 114 16.74 4.46 0.04
N SER A 115 16.81 3.46 -0.83
CA SER A 115 17.45 2.16 -0.55
C SER A 115 18.94 2.33 -0.23
N ASN A 116 19.63 3.22 -0.92
CA ASN A 116 21.05 3.55 -0.66
C ASN A 116 21.27 4.21 0.71
N LEU A 117 20.27 4.87 1.26
CA LEU A 117 20.31 5.44 2.62
C LEU A 117 19.86 4.43 3.68
N TRP A 118 18.96 3.52 3.31
CA TRP A 118 18.37 2.52 4.21
C TRP A 118 19.33 1.37 4.51
N THR A 119 19.81 0.70 3.46
CA THR A 119 20.58 -0.54 3.58
C THR A 119 21.82 -0.45 4.48
N PRO A 120 22.65 0.62 4.43
CA PRO A 120 23.81 0.73 5.33
C PRO A 120 23.46 0.85 6.81
N LYS A 121 22.25 1.31 7.13
CA LYS A 121 21.78 1.52 8.52
C LYS A 121 20.94 0.35 9.04
N LYS A 122 20.23 -0.34 8.17
CA LYS A 122 19.21 -1.34 8.54
C LYS A 122 19.56 -2.77 8.11
N GLY A 123 20.63 -2.95 7.32
CA GLY A 123 21.05 -4.27 6.84
C GLY A 123 19.99 -4.89 5.95
N ASP A 124 19.59 -6.12 6.26
CA ASP A 124 18.61 -6.91 5.53
C ASP A 124 17.14 -6.68 5.98
N PHE A 125 16.91 -5.78 6.94
CA PHE A 125 15.56 -5.34 7.29
C PHE A 125 15.04 -4.38 6.21
N VAL A 126 14.08 -4.84 5.43
CA VAL A 126 13.51 -4.09 4.29
C VAL A 126 12.60 -2.92 4.70
N GLY A 127 12.31 -2.75 5.99
CA GLY A 127 11.34 -1.78 6.50
C GLY A 127 9.96 -2.41 6.70
N THR A 128 8.95 -1.56 6.84
CA THR A 128 7.56 -1.95 7.01
C THR A 128 6.71 -1.44 5.84
N ASN A 129 5.61 -2.14 5.52
CA ASN A 129 4.71 -1.79 4.42
C ASN A 129 3.32 -1.32 4.91
N CYS A 130 2.39 -1.15 3.96
CA CYS A 130 1.02 -0.70 4.24
C CYS A 130 0.30 -1.62 5.25
N ARG A 131 0.38 -2.95 5.08
CA ARG A 131 -0.29 -3.93 5.96
C ARG A 131 0.24 -3.89 7.39
N ILE A 132 1.56 -3.92 7.56
CA ILE A 132 2.22 -3.87 8.88
C ILE A 132 1.84 -2.59 9.63
N ASN A 133 1.85 -1.44 8.95
CA ASN A 133 1.56 -0.15 9.58
C ASN A 133 0.06 0.03 9.89
N SER A 134 -0.83 -0.43 9.02
CA SER A 134 -2.26 -0.40 9.27
C SER A 134 -2.64 -1.31 10.43
N TYR A 135 -2.05 -2.52 10.51
CA TYR A 135 -2.25 -3.40 11.66
C TYR A 135 -1.69 -2.79 12.95
N CYS A 136 -0.53 -2.16 12.90
CA CYS A 136 0.05 -1.46 14.05
C CYS A 136 -0.91 -0.44 14.66
N LEU A 137 -1.65 0.29 13.82
CA LEU A 137 -2.68 1.24 14.28
C LEU A 137 -3.95 0.56 14.80
N LEU A 138 -4.38 -0.55 14.17
CA LEU A 138 -5.67 -1.17 14.45
C LEU A 138 -5.64 -2.23 15.54
N LYS A 139 -4.52 -2.85 15.86
CA LYS A 139 -4.42 -4.09 16.64
C LYS A 139 -5.15 -4.06 17.99
N ASN A 140 -5.21 -2.91 18.65
CA ASN A 140 -5.94 -2.73 19.90
C ASN A 140 -7.39 -2.25 19.71
N SER A 141 -7.86 -2.11 18.46
CA SER A 141 -9.17 -1.55 18.09
C SER A 141 -9.97 -2.45 17.16
N ILE A 142 -9.42 -3.61 16.76
CA ILE A 142 -10.07 -4.61 15.92
C ILE A 142 -10.16 -5.93 16.68
N GLU A 143 -11.33 -6.61 16.63
CA GLU A 143 -11.44 -7.96 17.13
C GLU A 143 -11.24 -8.95 15.98
N ILE A 144 -10.20 -9.76 16.06
CA ILE A 144 -9.83 -10.76 15.06
C ILE A 144 -10.26 -12.14 15.54
N PRO A 145 -11.15 -12.84 14.83
CA PRO A 145 -11.59 -14.16 15.20
C PRO A 145 -10.48 -15.20 14.96
N LYS A 146 -10.60 -16.35 15.60
CA LYS A 146 -9.74 -17.51 15.31
C LYS A 146 -10.23 -18.14 14.01
N LEU A 147 -9.46 -17.97 12.93
CA LEU A 147 -9.72 -18.53 11.61
C LEU A 147 -8.51 -19.31 11.14
N GLU A 148 -8.74 -20.23 10.21
CA GLU A 148 -7.65 -20.77 9.39
C GLU A 148 -7.10 -19.63 8.52
N LYS A 149 -5.77 -19.56 8.40
CA LYS A 149 -5.09 -18.53 7.63
C LYS A 149 -4.41 -19.10 6.40
N ASP A 150 -4.35 -18.31 5.35
CA ASP A 150 -3.49 -18.52 4.19
C ASP A 150 -2.52 -17.34 4.09
N ASP A 151 -1.37 -17.47 4.72
CA ASP A 151 -0.32 -16.46 4.81
C ASP A 151 0.75 -16.60 3.71
N SER A 152 0.48 -17.39 2.69
CA SER A 152 1.44 -17.74 1.63
C SER A 152 1.95 -16.52 0.85
N LEU A 153 1.20 -15.40 0.79
CA LEU A 153 1.65 -14.14 0.19
C LEU A 153 2.29 -13.17 1.20
N LEU A 154 2.32 -13.51 2.50
CA LEU A 154 2.84 -12.64 3.56
C LEU A 154 4.29 -12.92 3.95
N PHE A 155 5.02 -13.72 3.16
CA PHE A 155 6.38 -14.14 3.52
C PHE A 155 7.36 -12.97 3.67
N VAL A 156 7.24 -11.90 2.84
CA VAL A 156 8.07 -10.68 2.98
C VAL A 156 7.63 -9.87 4.19
N ASP A 157 6.32 -9.77 4.43
CA ASP A 157 5.78 -9.10 5.62
C ASP A 157 6.25 -9.79 6.90
N ASN A 158 6.16 -11.11 6.94
CA ASN A 158 6.57 -11.92 8.09
C ASN A 158 8.08 -11.84 8.35
N ASP A 159 8.90 -11.84 7.31
CA ASP A 159 10.35 -11.62 7.43
C ASP A 159 10.64 -10.20 7.98
N ALA A 160 9.93 -9.19 7.50
CA ALA A 160 10.07 -7.82 7.98
C ALA A 160 9.60 -7.65 9.43
N ILE A 161 8.50 -8.28 9.83
CA ILE A 161 8.02 -8.28 11.21
C ILE A 161 9.06 -8.91 12.15
N ASP A 162 9.63 -10.04 11.77
CA ASP A 162 10.61 -10.76 12.57
C ASP A 162 11.94 -10.00 12.69
N LYS A 163 12.48 -9.48 11.58
CA LYS A 163 13.73 -8.70 11.56
C LYS A 163 13.59 -7.36 12.27
N GLY A 164 12.46 -6.68 12.04
CA GLY A 164 12.13 -5.41 12.68
C GLY A 164 11.66 -5.55 14.12
N LYS A 165 11.33 -6.77 14.57
CA LYS A 165 10.70 -7.04 15.89
C LYS A 165 9.47 -6.16 16.13
N VAL A 166 8.64 -6.01 15.07
CA VAL A 166 7.51 -5.07 15.07
C VAL A 166 6.38 -5.58 15.95
N PHE A 167 6.13 -6.89 15.91
CA PHE A 167 5.05 -7.55 16.65
C PHE A 167 5.57 -8.77 17.45
N GLY A 168 4.86 -9.09 18.53
CA GLY A 168 4.99 -10.37 19.20
C GLY A 168 4.28 -11.49 18.43
N ALA A 169 4.43 -12.74 18.88
CA ALA A 169 3.88 -13.90 18.17
C ALA A 169 2.34 -13.88 18.06
N GLU A 170 1.64 -13.40 19.08
CA GLU A 170 0.18 -13.29 19.09
C GLU A 170 -0.31 -12.25 18.07
N ASP A 171 0.30 -11.04 18.05
CA ASP A 171 0.00 -10.00 17.08
C ASP A 171 0.32 -10.46 15.65
N LYS A 172 1.41 -11.22 15.46
CA LYS A 172 1.80 -11.76 14.14
C LYS A 172 0.78 -12.77 13.63
N ASP A 173 0.26 -13.66 14.50
CA ASP A 173 -0.78 -14.61 14.11
C ASP A 173 -2.08 -13.89 13.72
N ALA A 174 -2.47 -12.87 14.50
CA ALA A 174 -3.62 -12.04 14.19
C ALA A 174 -3.45 -11.23 12.89
N PHE A 175 -2.25 -10.71 12.62
CA PHE A 175 -1.88 -10.07 11.37
C PHE A 175 -2.04 -11.03 10.18
N ASP A 176 -1.53 -12.25 10.29
CA ASP A 176 -1.62 -13.26 9.23
C ASP A 176 -3.08 -13.64 8.94
N ILE A 177 -3.94 -13.70 9.97
CA ILE A 177 -5.37 -13.96 9.80
C ILE A 177 -6.05 -12.80 9.05
N LEU A 178 -5.81 -11.54 9.46
CA LEU A 178 -6.45 -10.37 8.85
C LEU A 178 -6.08 -10.22 7.37
N PHE A 179 -4.84 -10.50 7.01
CA PHE A 179 -4.31 -10.34 5.65
C PHE A 179 -4.21 -11.66 4.87
N SER A 180 -4.89 -12.69 5.32
CA SER A 180 -4.98 -13.98 4.61
C SER A 180 -5.50 -13.83 3.20
N ARG A 181 -5.00 -14.68 2.30
CA ARG A 181 -5.61 -14.88 0.98
C ARG A 181 -7.02 -15.46 1.10
N VAL A 182 -7.92 -14.98 0.28
CA VAL A 182 -9.30 -15.46 0.20
C VAL A 182 -9.52 -16.15 -1.14
N LYS A 183 -9.90 -17.43 -1.13
CA LYS A 183 -10.21 -18.19 -2.36
C LYS A 183 -11.37 -17.56 -3.10
N THR A 184 -11.26 -17.49 -4.43
CA THR A 184 -12.30 -16.95 -5.29
C THR A 184 -12.49 -17.78 -6.55
N GLU A 185 -13.20 -17.25 -7.55
CA GLU A 185 -13.57 -17.89 -8.80
C GLU A 185 -12.79 -17.28 -9.98
N ALA A 186 -12.63 -18.04 -11.07
CA ALA A 186 -12.00 -17.57 -12.31
C ALA A 186 -13.00 -16.69 -13.09
N THR A 187 -13.20 -15.45 -12.65
CA THR A 187 -14.09 -14.48 -13.28
C THR A 187 -13.50 -13.07 -13.20
N THR A 188 -13.86 -12.20 -14.12
CA THR A 188 -13.55 -10.77 -14.09
C THR A 188 -14.65 -9.93 -13.43
N ASP A 189 -15.73 -10.56 -12.95
CA ASP A 189 -16.84 -9.86 -12.29
C ASP A 189 -16.46 -9.49 -10.86
N VAL A 190 -16.17 -8.20 -10.65
CA VAL A 190 -15.83 -7.63 -9.35
C VAL A 190 -16.88 -7.92 -8.27
N LYS A 191 -18.17 -8.03 -8.63
CA LYS A 191 -19.25 -8.30 -7.65
C LYS A 191 -19.07 -9.65 -6.98
N VAL A 192 -18.65 -10.67 -7.74
CA VAL A 192 -18.36 -12.01 -7.19
C VAL A 192 -17.25 -11.94 -6.17
N HIS A 193 -16.17 -11.23 -6.50
CA HIS A 193 -15.01 -11.07 -5.63
C HIS A 193 -15.32 -10.22 -4.39
N ALA A 194 -16.04 -9.13 -4.57
CA ALA A 194 -16.46 -8.27 -3.47
C ALA A 194 -17.31 -9.03 -2.45
N ALA A 195 -18.27 -9.84 -2.91
CA ALA A 195 -19.08 -10.67 -2.02
C ALA A 195 -18.24 -11.66 -1.19
N LYS A 196 -17.17 -12.24 -1.78
CA LYS A 196 -16.24 -13.12 -1.07
C LYS A 196 -15.46 -12.35 0.01
N MET A 197 -14.96 -11.15 -0.32
CA MET A 197 -14.25 -10.31 0.64
C MET A 197 -15.19 -9.79 1.74
N GLU A 198 -16.42 -9.38 1.43
CA GLU A 198 -17.41 -9.02 2.43
C GLU A 198 -17.70 -10.19 3.38
N GLN A 199 -17.87 -11.41 2.86
CA GLN A 199 -18.07 -12.61 3.67
C GLN A 199 -16.88 -12.88 4.58
N PHE A 200 -15.65 -12.69 4.12
CA PHE A 200 -14.44 -12.87 4.91
C PHE A 200 -14.32 -11.78 5.98
N LEU A 201 -14.37 -10.50 5.57
CA LEU A 201 -14.14 -9.37 6.45
C LEU A 201 -15.29 -9.14 7.45
N SER A 202 -16.53 -9.59 7.16
CA SER A 202 -17.64 -9.50 8.12
C SER A 202 -17.48 -10.35 9.38
N GLN A 203 -16.50 -11.23 9.41
CA GLN A 203 -16.16 -12.01 10.60
C GLN A 203 -15.35 -11.22 11.64
N PHE A 204 -14.78 -10.09 11.24
CA PHE A 204 -13.99 -9.20 12.09
C PHE A 204 -14.90 -8.09 12.67
N LYS A 205 -14.54 -7.58 13.86
CA LYS A 205 -15.20 -6.37 14.36
C LYS A 205 -14.26 -5.18 14.21
N PHE A 206 -14.58 -4.33 13.28
CA PHE A 206 -13.80 -3.14 12.99
C PHE A 206 -14.19 -1.97 13.89
N ASN A 207 -13.24 -1.04 14.05
CA ASN A 207 -13.50 0.27 14.65
C ASN A 207 -14.18 1.19 13.62
N GLU A 208 -15.41 1.61 13.90
CA GLU A 208 -16.17 2.47 12.97
C GLU A 208 -15.63 3.90 12.85
N ASN A 209 -14.81 4.33 13.82
CA ASN A 209 -14.21 5.67 13.84
C ASN A 209 -12.80 5.71 13.25
N ALA A 210 -12.16 4.54 13.08
CA ALA A 210 -10.87 4.39 12.42
C ALA A 210 -10.99 3.25 11.38
N ARG A 211 -11.38 3.61 10.18
CA ARG A 211 -11.79 2.69 9.14
C ARG A 211 -10.58 2.15 8.37
N MET A 212 -10.55 0.84 8.19
CA MET A 212 -9.57 0.18 7.32
C MET A 212 -10.03 0.28 5.87
N LEU A 213 -9.35 1.07 5.06
CA LEU A 213 -9.59 1.13 3.63
C LEU A 213 -8.62 0.21 2.90
N SER A 214 -9.13 -0.80 2.22
CA SER A 214 -8.34 -1.82 1.54
C SER A 214 -8.56 -1.81 0.04
N VAL A 215 -7.48 -1.92 -0.72
CA VAL A 215 -7.51 -2.24 -2.15
C VAL A 215 -7.32 -3.73 -2.31
N VAL A 216 -8.35 -4.41 -2.77
CA VAL A 216 -8.33 -5.85 -2.99
C VAL A 216 -7.94 -6.15 -4.43
N VAL A 217 -7.04 -7.09 -4.60
CA VAL A 217 -6.49 -7.51 -5.90
C VAL A 217 -6.84 -8.97 -6.15
N HIS A 218 -7.21 -9.28 -7.39
CA HIS A 218 -7.40 -10.64 -7.86
C HIS A 218 -6.09 -11.20 -8.40
N ASP A 219 -5.74 -12.42 -7.99
CA ASP A 219 -4.51 -13.12 -8.36
C ASP A 219 -4.80 -14.58 -8.76
N ASP A 220 -4.07 -15.09 -9.75
CA ASP A 220 -4.22 -16.45 -10.27
C ASP A 220 -2.90 -17.26 -10.34
N LEU A 221 -1.85 -16.79 -9.69
CA LEU A 221 -0.52 -17.42 -9.75
C LEU A 221 -0.51 -18.86 -9.19
N ASP A 222 -1.20 -19.07 -8.07
CA ASP A 222 -1.32 -20.36 -7.37
C ASP A 222 -2.80 -20.74 -7.15
N GLY A 223 -3.63 -20.50 -8.14
CA GLY A 223 -5.09 -20.64 -8.07
C GLY A 223 -5.76 -19.29 -7.86
N GLN A 224 -7.08 -19.29 -8.00
CA GLN A 224 -7.86 -18.05 -7.93
C GLN A 224 -7.97 -17.55 -6.50
N SER A 225 -7.44 -16.38 -6.22
CA SER A 225 -7.44 -15.79 -4.88
C SER A 225 -7.60 -14.26 -4.91
N LEU A 226 -8.03 -13.73 -3.78
CA LEU A 226 -8.07 -12.31 -3.49
C LEU A 226 -7.11 -12.03 -2.33
N PHE A 227 -6.46 -10.90 -2.37
CA PHE A 227 -5.64 -10.42 -1.26
C PHE A 227 -5.70 -8.91 -1.15
N ILE A 228 -5.42 -8.40 0.04
CA ILE A 228 -5.31 -6.96 0.27
C ILE A 228 -3.95 -6.49 -0.25
N GLY A 229 -3.94 -5.91 -1.45
CA GLY A 229 -2.74 -5.42 -2.14
C GLY A 229 -2.24 -4.08 -1.57
N HIS A 230 -3.16 -3.26 -1.08
CA HIS A 230 -2.84 -2.02 -0.36
C HIS A 230 -3.86 -1.74 0.74
N VAL A 231 -3.45 -1.02 1.78
CA VAL A 231 -4.32 -0.65 2.90
C VAL A 231 -3.81 0.58 3.63
N GLY A 232 -4.73 1.37 4.15
CA GLY A 232 -4.46 2.50 5.03
C GLY A 232 -5.65 2.74 5.98
N ILE A 233 -5.48 3.68 6.89
CA ILE A 233 -6.47 3.99 7.93
C ILE A 233 -7.06 5.38 7.69
N LEU A 234 -8.39 5.44 7.63
CA LEU A 234 -9.16 6.66 7.49
C LEU A 234 -9.83 7.00 8.82
N VAL A 235 -9.59 8.21 9.31
CA VAL A 235 -10.26 8.78 10.48
C VAL A 235 -10.95 10.09 10.11
N GLN A 236 -12.01 10.44 10.84
CA GLN A 236 -12.58 11.78 10.78
C GLN A 236 -11.62 12.76 11.43
N SER A 237 -11.43 13.94 10.84
CA SER A 237 -10.64 15.04 11.35
C SER A 237 -11.50 16.31 11.50
N GLU A 238 -10.95 17.40 12.05
CA GLU A 238 -11.69 18.65 12.26
C GLU A 238 -12.26 19.21 10.95
N ASP A 239 -11.52 19.09 9.83
CA ASP A 239 -11.85 19.67 8.52
C ASP A 239 -12.16 18.62 7.44
N GLY A 240 -12.67 17.45 7.81
CA GLY A 240 -13.00 16.36 6.87
C GLY A 240 -12.45 15.02 7.30
N TYR A 241 -11.61 14.41 6.47
CA TYR A 241 -11.06 13.08 6.71
C TYR A 241 -9.53 13.08 6.54
N LEU A 242 -8.87 12.31 7.38
CA LEU A 242 -7.44 12.05 7.32
C LEU A 242 -7.21 10.59 6.99
N PHE A 243 -6.51 10.32 5.90
CA PHE A 243 -6.08 8.98 5.50
C PHE A 243 -4.57 8.85 5.72
N VAL A 244 -4.14 7.80 6.42
CA VAL A 244 -2.72 7.50 6.64
C VAL A 244 -2.36 6.16 6.03
N GLU A 245 -1.24 6.12 5.31
CA GLU A 245 -0.73 4.93 4.64
C GLU A 245 0.80 4.89 4.69
N LYS A 246 1.38 3.69 4.60
CA LYS A 246 2.76 3.46 4.19
C LYS A 246 2.71 2.96 2.75
N LEU A 247 3.39 3.62 1.82
CA LEU A 247 3.20 3.34 0.40
C LEU A 247 3.71 1.95 0.01
N THR A 248 4.99 1.68 0.26
CA THR A 248 5.62 0.37 0.06
C THR A 248 6.63 0.11 1.18
N PHE A 249 7.44 -0.94 1.09
CA PHE A 249 8.55 -1.14 2.03
C PHE A 249 9.57 0.00 1.94
N GLU A 250 9.88 0.45 0.72
CA GLU A 250 10.87 1.50 0.46
C GLU A 250 10.27 2.89 0.52
N GLU A 251 9.12 3.12 -0.13
CA GLU A 251 8.49 4.43 -0.25
C GLU A 251 7.91 4.93 1.08
N PRO A 252 7.78 6.25 1.29
CA PRO A 252 7.52 6.83 2.60
C PRO A 252 6.11 6.60 3.14
N TYR A 253 5.93 7.02 4.39
CA TYR A 253 4.61 7.28 4.97
C TYR A 253 3.94 8.46 4.27
N GLN A 254 2.62 8.42 4.22
CA GLN A 254 1.84 9.50 3.67
C GLN A 254 0.57 9.70 4.51
N ALA A 255 0.30 10.94 4.89
CA ALA A 255 -0.97 11.38 5.45
C ALA A 255 -1.63 12.31 4.44
N ILE A 256 -2.90 12.06 4.10
CA ILE A 256 -3.65 12.85 3.12
C ILE A 256 -4.94 13.33 3.78
N LYS A 257 -5.20 14.64 3.67
CA LYS A 257 -6.47 15.24 4.07
C LYS A 257 -7.41 15.32 2.88
N PHE A 258 -8.62 14.83 3.06
CA PHE A 258 -9.71 14.87 2.09
C PHE A 258 -10.91 15.61 2.68
N ALA A 259 -11.69 16.28 1.82
CA ALA A 259 -12.94 16.90 2.24
C ALA A 259 -14.02 15.84 2.56
N THR A 260 -14.05 14.73 1.80
CA THR A 260 -15.02 13.66 1.93
C THR A 260 -14.36 12.28 1.91
N LYS A 261 -15.08 11.26 2.37
CA LYS A 261 -14.62 9.85 2.24
C LYS A 261 -14.53 9.43 0.78
N GLU A 262 -15.46 9.90 -0.02
CA GLU A 262 -15.57 9.61 -1.44
C GLU A 262 -14.33 10.10 -2.22
N ASP A 263 -13.72 11.20 -1.81
CA ASP A 263 -12.46 11.68 -2.38
C ASP A 263 -11.30 10.70 -2.06
N CYS A 264 -11.29 10.13 -0.86
CA CYS A 264 -10.32 9.11 -0.48
C CYS A 264 -10.52 7.82 -1.27
N TYR A 265 -11.76 7.37 -1.46
CA TYR A 265 -12.06 6.20 -2.28
C TYR A 265 -11.64 6.40 -3.74
N LYS A 266 -11.93 7.56 -4.34
CA LYS A 266 -11.48 7.93 -5.70
C LYS A 266 -9.96 7.96 -5.81
N TYR A 267 -9.27 8.46 -4.78
CA TYR A 267 -7.81 8.41 -4.72
C TYR A 267 -7.29 6.98 -4.84
N LEU A 268 -7.80 6.06 -4.02
CA LEU A 268 -7.38 4.67 -4.03
C LEU A 268 -7.75 3.98 -5.36
N ASP A 269 -8.97 4.16 -5.85
CA ASP A 269 -9.41 3.59 -7.14
C ASP A 269 -8.53 4.06 -8.29
N THR A 270 -8.23 5.37 -8.37
CA THR A 270 -7.40 5.93 -9.44
C THR A 270 -5.94 5.46 -9.35
N LYS A 271 -5.39 5.41 -8.12
CA LYS A 271 -3.99 5.02 -7.89
C LYS A 271 -3.74 3.56 -8.27
N TYR A 272 -4.69 2.68 -7.99
CA TYR A 272 -4.53 1.24 -8.15
C TYR A 272 -5.30 0.64 -9.33
N GLU A 273 -5.96 1.44 -10.19
CA GLU A 273 -6.80 0.97 -11.31
C GLU A 273 -6.11 -0.01 -12.27
N ASN A 274 -4.78 0.07 -12.37
CA ASN A 274 -3.97 -0.74 -13.29
C ASN A 274 -3.29 -1.95 -12.61
N TYR A 275 -3.60 -2.23 -11.34
CA TYR A 275 -3.09 -3.41 -10.62
C TYR A 275 -3.92 -4.65 -10.98
N THR A 276 -3.94 -4.99 -12.25
CA THR A 276 -4.68 -6.14 -12.79
C THR A 276 -3.91 -6.72 -13.97
N GLY A 277 -4.29 -7.89 -14.44
CA GLY A 277 -3.75 -8.59 -15.60
C GLY A 277 -4.83 -9.09 -16.54
N GLU A 278 -4.43 -9.71 -17.64
CA GLU A 278 -5.36 -10.33 -18.59
C GLU A 278 -6.13 -11.46 -17.88
N GLY A 279 -7.45 -11.43 -17.97
CA GLY A 279 -8.33 -12.42 -17.34
C GLY A 279 -8.60 -12.20 -15.85
N LEU A 280 -7.96 -11.20 -15.22
CA LEU A 280 -8.19 -10.85 -13.81
C LEU A 280 -9.23 -9.74 -13.67
N ALA A 281 -9.96 -9.75 -12.55
CA ALA A 281 -10.84 -8.65 -12.19
C ALA A 281 -10.03 -7.39 -11.85
N LYS A 282 -10.63 -6.23 -12.08
CA LYS A 282 -10.05 -4.96 -11.62
C LYS A 282 -9.99 -4.93 -10.10
N PRO A 283 -8.99 -4.22 -9.52
CA PRO A 283 -8.98 -3.94 -8.10
C PRO A 283 -10.25 -3.22 -7.65
N PHE A 284 -10.64 -3.44 -6.41
CA PHE A 284 -11.79 -2.79 -5.80
C PHE A 284 -11.52 -2.40 -4.36
N ILE A 285 -12.31 -1.47 -3.85
CA ILE A 285 -12.09 -0.86 -2.53
C ILE A 285 -13.05 -1.47 -1.51
N MET A 286 -12.52 -1.88 -0.36
CA MET A 286 -13.31 -2.20 0.83
C MET A 286 -13.13 -1.09 1.86
N ASP A 287 -14.24 -0.70 2.50
CA ASP A 287 -14.28 0.16 3.66
C ASP A 287 -14.70 -0.69 4.87
N ASN A 288 -13.74 -1.07 5.71
CA ASN A 288 -13.88 -2.17 6.65
C ASN A 288 -14.32 -3.45 5.91
N ASP A 289 -15.52 -3.97 6.24
CA ASP A 289 -16.13 -5.16 5.65
C ASP A 289 -17.11 -4.86 4.50
N LYS A 290 -17.19 -3.63 4.01
CA LYS A 290 -18.15 -3.22 2.98
C LYS A 290 -17.47 -2.86 1.67
N TRP A 291 -18.00 -3.39 0.57
CA TRP A 291 -17.57 -3.01 -0.76
C TRP A 291 -18.01 -1.57 -1.09
N VAL A 292 -17.05 -0.74 -1.50
CA VAL A 292 -17.33 0.61 -2.00
C VAL A 292 -17.73 0.55 -3.47
N GLN A 293 -18.91 1.06 -3.79
CA GLN A 293 -19.42 1.14 -5.16
C GLN A 293 -19.44 2.60 -5.60
N PHE A 294 -18.94 2.86 -6.80
CA PHE A 294 -18.92 4.19 -7.44
C PHE A 294 -20.02 4.33 -8.46
#